data_81a57ddd413fd3fb8778908cba9beeb5
#
_entry.id   81a57ddd413fd3fb8778908cba9beeb5
#
_cell.length_a   1.000
_cell.length_b   1.000
_cell.length_c   1.000
_cell.angle_alpha   90.00
_cell.angle_beta   90.00
_cell.angle_gamma   90.00
#
_symmetry.space_group_name_H-M   'P 1'
#
loop_
_entity.id
_entity.type
_entity.pdbx_description
1 polymer ?
#
loop_
_entity_poly.entity_id
_entity_poly.type
_entity_poly.pdbx_seq_one_letter_code
_entity_poly.pdbx_strand_id
1 'polypeptide(L)'
;MSLEFITIGKDSIDPTNPTNPTTPGQVIEERAVVNASLLNVRKGPSTGAAAVGHLKNGETVTIIGKENGWAKIRFNGGEGYVSLQFLKVKQGSSSYEIVTSSQKVQKPNEAEATQIMQNMKEDAYIKSDGKVVNMKQGFVRANGVINIYDITTGKKLTYVKGGADLKFVKAVDDRIHVQIDGMTGYVNINDVTLHPTMTGEKTSYYATKNGKLYHYVYNPENGKHATYQIGNAPKHLKEGERYEAFDKKQIGGQDSYQYFEYMPLRATSTYTGDEIDNFLRKSNAKSPLIGLGKYFVSAAEKYKMNAGYLVSHAILESGWGTSRIAQDKKNLFGFRAVDSDPYNGATGFKTWEEGIDFCAAYIDKHYLNPSGNTYNGGNLGDKAQGMNVMYASDENWGQQIASLMYRIDAMNGSKDLNKYRLGTLTAGSPIFKSMAEGQTGMTSRNIMVAIKKTVNTPQGSYYEIVSDNKEYNSVYVKAGSVNLVNSY
;
A
#
# COMPACT_ATOMS: atom_id res chain seq x y z
N MET A 1 -6.29 -48.70 -49.18
CA MET A 1 -6.11 -47.94 -50.42
C MET A 1 -5.70 -46.58 -50.00
N SER A 2 -4.67 -46.11 -50.35
CA SER A 2 -3.34 -46.14 -50.95
C SER A 2 -2.58 -44.94 -50.33
N LEU A 3 -1.39 -45.23 -49.89
CA LEU A 3 -0.35 -44.29 -49.49
C LEU A 3 0.14 -43.56 -50.76
N GLU A 4 0.24 -42.22 -50.70
CA GLU A 4 1.09 -41.48 -51.63
C GLU A 4 2.22 -40.82 -50.88
N PHE A 5 3.45 -41.24 -51.25
CA PHE A 5 4.72 -40.70 -50.87
C PHE A 5 5.01 -39.43 -51.66
N ILE A 6 5.35 -38.33 -51.00
CA ILE A 6 5.97 -37.16 -51.64
C ILE A 6 7.46 -37.17 -51.34
N THR A 7 8.22 -37.16 -52.41
CA THR A 7 9.67 -37.23 -52.54
C THR A 7 10.35 -35.98 -51.98
N ILE A 8 11.40 -36.18 -51.18
CA ILE A 8 12.29 -35.11 -50.69
C ILE A 8 13.25 -34.71 -51.81
N GLY A 9 13.17 -33.47 -52.26
CA GLY A 9 14.19 -32.87 -53.13
C GLY A 9 15.49 -32.61 -52.35
N LYS A 10 16.60 -33.13 -52.82
CA LYS A 10 17.94 -32.80 -52.37
C LYS A 10 18.34 -31.47 -53.00
N ASP A 11 18.43 -30.42 -52.21
CA ASP A 11 19.18 -29.23 -52.59
C ASP A 11 20.60 -29.31 -52.05
N SER A 12 21.51 -29.09 -53.00
CA SER A 12 22.96 -29.17 -52.84
C SER A 12 23.50 -28.06 -51.95
N ILE A 13 24.34 -28.45 -50.98
CA ILE A 13 25.11 -27.56 -50.12
C ILE A 13 26.28 -26.98 -50.89
N ASP A 14 26.36 -25.65 -51.04
CA ASP A 14 27.51 -24.91 -51.52
C ASP A 14 28.57 -24.77 -50.40
N PRO A 15 29.83 -25.22 -50.56
CA PRO A 15 30.81 -25.29 -49.48
C PRO A 15 31.66 -24.00 -49.30
N THR A 16 31.23 -22.84 -49.75
CA THR A 16 32.09 -21.63 -49.76
C THR A 16 31.67 -20.48 -48.82
N ASN A 17 30.84 -20.71 -47.78
CA ASN A 17 30.60 -19.68 -46.80
C ASN A 17 30.91 -20.18 -45.36
N PRO A 18 32.00 -19.70 -44.71
CA PRO A 18 32.31 -20.13 -43.34
C PRO A 18 31.29 -19.54 -42.37
N THR A 19 30.38 -20.39 -41.90
CA THR A 19 29.54 -20.09 -40.77
C THR A 19 30.41 -19.85 -39.54
N ASN A 20 30.36 -18.63 -39.05
CA ASN A 20 30.96 -18.23 -37.78
C ASN A 20 30.46 -19.15 -36.64
N PRO A 21 31.33 -19.71 -35.78
CA PRO A 21 30.92 -20.59 -34.69
C PRO A 21 30.10 -19.77 -33.69
N THR A 22 28.84 -20.12 -33.52
CA THR A 22 27.97 -19.61 -32.45
C THR A 22 28.59 -20.00 -31.13
N THR A 23 29.00 -19.01 -30.38
CA THR A 23 29.43 -19.13 -28.98
C THR A 23 28.27 -19.72 -28.14
N PRO A 24 28.47 -20.80 -27.37
CA PRO A 24 27.41 -21.36 -26.53
C PRO A 24 27.13 -20.40 -25.39
N GLY A 25 25.90 -19.88 -25.29
CA GLY A 25 25.44 -19.15 -24.08
C GLY A 25 24.68 -17.85 -24.26
N GLN A 26 24.38 -17.39 -25.48
CA GLN A 26 23.53 -16.22 -25.64
C GLN A 26 22.03 -16.62 -25.56
N VAL A 27 21.40 -16.47 -24.40
CA VAL A 27 19.93 -16.56 -24.27
C VAL A 27 19.36 -15.35 -25.01
N ILE A 28 18.78 -15.57 -26.20
CA ILE A 28 18.08 -14.53 -26.93
C ILE A 28 16.73 -14.33 -26.20
N GLU A 29 16.63 -13.30 -25.39
CA GLU A 29 15.37 -12.88 -24.76
C GLU A 29 14.49 -12.21 -25.82
N GLU A 30 13.30 -12.77 -26.04
CA GLU A 30 12.32 -12.29 -27.01
C GLU A 30 11.06 -11.83 -26.29
N ARG A 31 10.53 -10.66 -26.59
CA ARG A 31 9.26 -10.20 -26.02
C ARG A 31 8.07 -10.60 -26.88
N ALA A 32 7.00 -11.02 -26.20
CA ALA A 32 5.73 -11.35 -26.84
C ALA A 32 4.56 -10.75 -26.03
N VAL A 33 3.46 -10.48 -26.74
CA VAL A 33 2.21 -10.01 -26.13
C VAL A 33 1.20 -11.15 -26.12
N VAL A 34 0.55 -11.34 -24.99
CA VAL A 34 -0.53 -12.33 -24.84
C VAL A 34 -1.74 -11.94 -25.70
N ASN A 35 -2.20 -12.87 -26.52
CA ASN A 35 -3.34 -12.72 -27.42
C ASN A 35 -4.43 -13.77 -27.09
N ALA A 36 -4.81 -13.81 -25.81
CA ALA A 36 -5.90 -14.64 -25.30
C ALA A 36 -6.55 -13.92 -24.10
N SER A 37 -7.83 -14.05 -23.90
CA SER A 37 -8.54 -13.43 -22.77
C SER A 37 -7.94 -13.85 -21.42
N LEU A 38 -7.54 -15.12 -21.31
CA LEU A 38 -6.83 -15.68 -20.16
C LEU A 38 -5.90 -16.81 -20.66
N LEU A 39 -4.60 -16.70 -20.38
CA LEU A 39 -3.59 -17.68 -20.78
C LEU A 39 -2.96 -18.33 -19.53
N ASN A 40 -3.12 -19.64 -19.36
CA ASN A 40 -2.51 -20.35 -18.24
C ASN A 40 -0.99 -20.42 -18.40
N VAL A 41 -0.27 -20.12 -17.34
CA VAL A 41 1.15 -20.37 -17.14
C VAL A 41 1.30 -21.69 -16.42
N ARG A 42 2.13 -22.61 -16.97
CA ARG A 42 2.25 -23.98 -16.49
C ARG A 42 3.68 -24.31 -16.05
N LYS A 43 3.82 -25.36 -15.22
CA LYS A 43 5.13 -25.86 -14.76
C LYS A 43 5.96 -26.50 -15.85
N GLY A 44 5.35 -26.93 -16.96
CA GLY A 44 6.01 -27.63 -18.05
C GLY A 44 5.34 -27.41 -19.42
N PRO A 45 5.99 -27.78 -20.52
CA PRO A 45 5.54 -27.50 -21.90
C PRO A 45 4.45 -28.49 -22.35
N SER A 46 3.35 -28.60 -21.60
CA SER A 46 2.18 -29.41 -21.95
C SER A 46 0.90 -28.92 -21.35
N THR A 47 -0.25 -29.22 -21.97
CA THR A 47 -1.58 -28.90 -21.43
C THR A 47 -1.91 -29.68 -20.17
N GLY A 48 -1.26 -30.83 -19.92
CA GLY A 48 -1.41 -31.63 -18.70
C GLY A 48 -0.57 -31.14 -17.52
N ALA A 49 0.42 -30.25 -17.76
CA ALA A 49 1.22 -29.70 -16.67
C ALA A 49 0.40 -28.78 -15.78
N ALA A 50 0.66 -28.82 -14.45
CA ALA A 50 -0.04 -28.00 -13.48
C ALA A 50 0.08 -26.50 -13.80
N ALA A 51 -1.01 -25.77 -13.73
CA ALA A 51 -1.01 -24.32 -13.84
C ALA A 51 -0.42 -23.68 -12.58
N VAL A 52 0.47 -22.69 -12.76
CA VAL A 52 1.11 -21.91 -11.68
C VAL A 52 0.62 -20.47 -11.65
N GLY A 53 -0.20 -20.08 -12.61
CA GLY A 53 -0.81 -18.77 -12.73
C GLY A 53 -1.45 -18.57 -14.10
N HIS A 54 -1.82 -17.34 -14.38
CA HIS A 54 -2.41 -16.96 -15.67
C HIS A 54 -1.99 -15.54 -16.06
N LEU A 55 -2.07 -15.26 -17.36
CA LEU A 55 -1.81 -13.98 -17.99
C LEU A 55 -3.07 -13.51 -18.72
N LYS A 56 -3.30 -12.20 -18.74
CA LYS A 56 -4.43 -11.56 -19.42
C LYS A 56 -4.05 -11.11 -20.83
N ASN A 57 -5.05 -10.85 -21.66
CA ASN A 57 -4.83 -10.30 -23.00
C ASN A 57 -4.09 -8.95 -22.92
N GLY A 58 -3.09 -8.79 -23.77
CA GLY A 58 -2.27 -7.58 -23.81
C GLY A 58 -1.07 -7.56 -22.87
N GLU A 59 -0.95 -8.49 -21.93
CA GLU A 59 0.23 -8.61 -21.06
C GLU A 59 1.46 -8.98 -21.88
N THR A 60 2.60 -8.38 -21.53
CA THR A 60 3.89 -8.65 -22.18
C THR A 60 4.66 -9.68 -21.37
N VAL A 61 5.25 -10.67 -22.06
CA VAL A 61 6.09 -11.70 -21.47
C VAL A 61 7.46 -11.71 -22.11
N THR A 62 8.50 -12.08 -21.35
CA THR A 62 9.85 -12.33 -21.86
C THR A 62 10.03 -13.82 -22.08
N ILE A 63 10.22 -14.22 -23.34
CA ILE A 63 10.51 -15.59 -23.76
C ILE A 63 12.01 -15.82 -23.58
N ILE A 64 12.36 -16.83 -22.79
CA ILE A 64 13.74 -17.24 -22.52
C ILE A 64 14.09 -18.59 -23.15
N GLY A 65 13.12 -19.20 -23.83
CA GLY A 65 13.30 -20.46 -24.58
C GLY A 65 12.02 -20.85 -25.31
N LYS A 66 12.17 -21.69 -26.35
CA LYS A 66 11.03 -22.24 -27.09
C LYS A 66 11.24 -23.73 -27.30
N GLU A 67 10.21 -24.53 -27.03
CA GLU A 67 10.23 -25.97 -27.27
C GLU A 67 8.83 -26.52 -27.57
N ASN A 68 8.69 -27.35 -28.56
CA ASN A 68 7.47 -28.11 -28.88
C ASN A 68 6.17 -27.28 -28.91
N GLY A 69 6.21 -26.05 -29.45
CA GLY A 69 5.04 -25.17 -29.51
C GLY A 69 4.74 -24.39 -28.18
N TRP A 70 5.66 -24.49 -27.22
CA TRP A 70 5.59 -23.75 -25.94
C TRP A 70 6.71 -22.73 -25.84
N ALA A 71 6.42 -21.61 -25.24
CA ALA A 71 7.39 -20.62 -24.79
C ALA A 71 7.70 -20.83 -23.32
N LYS A 72 8.96 -20.94 -22.97
CA LYS A 72 9.46 -20.78 -21.60
C LYS A 72 9.59 -19.31 -21.32
N ILE A 73 8.92 -18.82 -20.30
CA ILE A 73 8.85 -17.39 -19.97
C ILE A 73 9.32 -17.12 -18.54
N ARG A 74 9.76 -15.90 -18.26
CA ARG A 74 9.89 -15.42 -16.89
C ARG A 74 8.51 -15.13 -16.32
N PHE A 75 8.21 -15.66 -15.14
CA PHE A 75 6.91 -15.50 -14.49
C PHE A 75 7.03 -15.52 -12.96
N ASN A 76 6.57 -14.45 -12.30
CA ASN A 76 6.56 -14.30 -10.84
C ASN A 76 7.92 -14.55 -10.17
N GLY A 77 9.03 -14.11 -10.80
CA GLY A 77 10.40 -14.28 -10.31
C GLY A 77 10.94 -15.70 -10.42
N GLY A 78 10.27 -16.54 -11.19
CA GLY A 78 10.66 -17.87 -11.60
C GLY A 78 10.43 -18.05 -13.09
N GLU A 79 10.21 -19.30 -13.50
CA GLU A 79 9.97 -19.68 -14.88
C GLU A 79 8.62 -20.39 -15.01
N GLY A 80 8.02 -20.29 -16.20
CA GLY A 80 6.80 -21.00 -16.53
C GLY A 80 6.68 -21.22 -18.04
N TYR A 81 5.70 -21.99 -18.45
CA TYR A 81 5.46 -22.33 -19.85
C TYR A 81 4.08 -21.86 -20.29
N VAL A 82 4.02 -21.21 -21.45
CA VAL A 82 2.78 -20.80 -22.12
C VAL A 82 2.78 -21.27 -23.56
N SER A 83 1.63 -21.57 -24.13
CA SER A 83 1.54 -22.01 -25.54
C SER A 83 1.83 -20.83 -26.47
N LEU A 84 2.78 -21.05 -27.43
CA LEU A 84 3.21 -20.03 -28.41
C LEU A 84 2.07 -19.52 -29.30
N GLN A 85 1.04 -20.35 -29.56
CA GLN A 85 -0.11 -19.96 -30.41
C GLN A 85 -0.90 -18.76 -29.84
N PHE A 86 -0.81 -18.52 -28.53
CA PHE A 86 -1.47 -17.41 -27.84
C PHE A 86 -0.53 -16.25 -27.60
N LEU A 87 0.66 -16.26 -28.18
CA LEU A 87 1.61 -15.16 -28.10
C LEU A 87 1.75 -14.49 -29.48
N LYS A 88 1.62 -13.18 -29.51
CA LYS A 88 2.10 -12.38 -30.64
C LYS A 88 3.53 -11.99 -30.35
N VAL A 89 4.47 -12.75 -30.94
CA VAL A 89 5.87 -12.38 -30.89
C VAL A 89 6.07 -11.10 -31.69
N LYS A 90 6.65 -10.06 -31.08
CA LYS A 90 7.02 -8.86 -31.81
C LYS A 90 8.22 -9.21 -32.70
N GLN A 91 7.99 -9.36 -33.99
CA GLN A 91 9.08 -9.44 -34.99
C GLN A 91 9.77 -8.07 -35.07
N GLY A 92 10.95 -7.98 -34.53
CA GLY A 92 11.82 -6.83 -34.47
C GLY A 92 12.65 -6.94 -33.19
N SER A 93 13.97 -6.81 -33.27
CA SER A 93 14.80 -6.70 -32.08
C SER A 93 14.25 -5.54 -31.25
N SER A 94 13.62 -5.82 -30.08
CA SER A 94 13.24 -4.77 -29.16
C SER A 94 14.50 -3.97 -28.84
N SER A 95 14.58 -2.74 -29.32
CA SER A 95 15.70 -1.87 -29.00
C SER A 95 15.45 -1.25 -27.66
N TYR A 96 16.41 -1.37 -26.77
CA TYR A 96 16.38 -0.74 -25.47
C TYR A 96 17.15 0.56 -25.55
N GLU A 97 16.45 1.69 -25.41
CA GLU A 97 17.03 3.02 -25.41
C GLU A 97 17.36 3.43 -23.99
N ILE A 98 18.63 3.55 -23.63
CA ILE A 98 19.08 4.18 -22.41
C ILE A 98 19.01 5.69 -22.64
N VAL A 99 18.25 6.39 -21.80
CA VAL A 99 18.04 7.83 -21.87
C VAL A 99 18.66 8.50 -20.65
N THR A 100 19.52 9.48 -20.89
CA THR A 100 20.07 10.38 -19.87
C THR A 100 19.71 11.82 -20.21
N SER A 101 20.14 12.79 -19.39
CA SER A 101 19.99 14.22 -19.70
C SER A 101 20.77 14.67 -20.93
N SER A 102 21.87 13.97 -21.26
CA SER A 102 22.82 14.37 -22.28
C SER A 102 22.79 13.52 -23.55
N GLN A 103 22.33 12.25 -23.48
CA GLN A 103 22.42 11.31 -24.60
C GLN A 103 21.35 10.22 -24.58
N LYS A 104 21.24 9.54 -25.73
CA LYS A 104 20.44 8.34 -25.93
C LYS A 104 21.31 7.26 -26.53
N VAL A 105 21.28 6.05 -25.96
CA VAL A 105 22.10 4.91 -26.39
C VAL A 105 21.21 3.72 -26.65
N GLN A 106 21.26 3.15 -27.87
CA GLN A 106 20.49 1.97 -28.23
C GLN A 106 21.25 0.69 -27.86
N LYS A 107 20.54 -0.30 -27.35
CA LYS A 107 21.04 -1.63 -26.99
C LYS A 107 20.11 -2.73 -27.48
N PRO A 108 20.66 -3.92 -27.86
CA PRO A 108 19.86 -4.98 -28.42
C PRO A 108 19.06 -5.77 -27.38
N ASN A 109 19.47 -5.72 -26.10
CA ASN A 109 18.79 -6.46 -25.02
C ASN A 109 18.75 -5.68 -23.72
N GLU A 110 17.81 -6.05 -22.85
CA GLU A 110 17.53 -5.38 -21.58
C GLU A 110 18.67 -5.54 -20.56
N ALA A 111 19.29 -6.70 -20.52
CA ALA A 111 20.35 -7.01 -19.55
C ALA A 111 21.58 -6.10 -19.79
N GLU A 112 22.01 -5.97 -21.05
CA GLU A 112 23.11 -5.06 -21.41
C GLU A 112 22.75 -3.60 -21.12
N ALA A 113 21.54 -3.17 -21.50
CA ALA A 113 21.07 -1.82 -21.23
C ALA A 113 21.04 -1.53 -19.71
N THR A 114 20.55 -2.47 -18.91
CA THR A 114 20.48 -2.36 -17.45
C THR A 114 21.87 -2.27 -16.82
N GLN A 115 22.78 -3.14 -17.24
CA GLN A 115 24.17 -3.12 -16.74
C GLN A 115 24.88 -1.78 -17.04
N ILE A 116 24.71 -1.27 -18.27
CA ILE A 116 25.29 0.03 -18.66
C ILE A 116 24.64 1.14 -17.84
N MET A 117 23.31 1.19 -17.75
CA MET A 117 22.59 2.20 -16.97
C MET A 117 23.04 2.24 -15.51
N GLN A 118 23.19 1.09 -14.86
CA GLN A 118 23.62 0.99 -13.47
C GLN A 118 25.03 1.56 -13.25
N ASN A 119 25.93 1.44 -14.22
CA ASN A 119 27.31 1.94 -14.15
C ASN A 119 27.42 3.43 -14.52
N MET A 120 26.38 4.06 -15.03
CA MET A 120 26.40 5.51 -15.33
C MET A 120 26.44 6.31 -14.02
N LYS A 121 27.15 7.45 -14.00
CA LYS A 121 27.17 8.36 -12.86
C LYS A 121 25.92 9.23 -12.79
N GLU A 122 25.39 9.65 -13.96
CA GLU A 122 24.19 10.45 -14.06
C GLU A 122 22.91 9.61 -13.91
N ASP A 123 21.78 10.26 -13.67
CA ASP A 123 20.46 9.63 -13.68
C ASP A 123 20.11 9.16 -15.09
N ALA A 124 19.46 8.00 -15.17
CA ALA A 124 19.14 7.37 -16.43
C ALA A 124 17.93 6.44 -16.30
N TYR A 125 17.27 6.22 -17.43
CA TYR A 125 16.20 5.21 -17.53
C TYR A 125 16.25 4.48 -18.88
N ILE A 126 15.59 3.35 -18.97
CA ILE A 126 15.52 2.50 -20.16
C ILE A 126 14.11 2.54 -20.73
N LYS A 127 13.99 2.84 -22.02
CA LYS A 127 12.77 2.66 -22.79
C LYS A 127 12.85 1.40 -23.67
N SER A 128 11.73 0.72 -23.80
CA SER A 128 11.50 -0.27 -24.85
C SER A 128 10.10 -0.06 -25.42
N ASP A 129 9.96 -0.01 -26.74
CA ASP A 129 8.68 0.26 -27.42
C ASP A 129 7.97 1.54 -26.92
N GLY A 130 8.73 2.60 -26.62
CA GLY A 130 8.22 3.88 -26.15
C GLY A 130 7.84 3.91 -24.66
N LYS A 131 7.86 2.77 -23.94
CA LYS A 131 7.55 2.68 -22.51
C LYS A 131 8.82 2.63 -21.68
N VAL A 132 8.81 3.25 -20.51
CA VAL A 132 9.88 3.07 -19.52
C VAL A 132 9.75 1.66 -18.94
N VAL A 133 10.85 0.90 -18.98
CA VAL A 133 10.91 -0.49 -18.47
C VAL A 133 11.85 -0.63 -17.28
N ASN A 134 12.80 0.29 -17.10
CA ASN A 134 13.70 0.35 -15.96
C ASN A 134 14.20 1.78 -15.75
N MET A 135 14.67 2.11 -14.53
CA MET A 135 15.20 3.43 -14.20
C MET A 135 16.16 3.34 -13.01
N LYS A 136 16.98 4.37 -12.83
CA LYS A 136 17.85 4.48 -11.63
C LYS A 136 17.10 5.08 -10.46
N GLN A 137 16.34 6.14 -10.69
CA GLN A 137 15.60 6.88 -9.67
C GLN A 137 14.20 7.25 -10.19
N GLY A 138 13.23 7.27 -9.30
CA GLY A 138 11.87 7.63 -9.62
C GLY A 138 10.83 6.96 -8.74
N PHE A 139 9.62 6.92 -9.25
CA PHE A 139 8.49 6.25 -8.62
C PHE A 139 7.69 5.46 -9.65
N VAL A 140 6.85 4.57 -9.17
CA VAL A 140 5.87 3.91 -10.02
C VAL A 140 4.47 4.30 -9.59
N ARG A 141 3.58 4.46 -10.57
CA ARG A 141 2.16 4.78 -10.36
C ARG A 141 1.31 3.58 -10.67
N ALA A 142 0.43 3.22 -9.75
CA ALA A 142 -0.51 2.11 -9.91
C ALA A 142 -1.52 2.40 -11.04
N ASN A 143 -1.70 1.48 -11.99
CA ASN A 143 -2.64 1.62 -13.11
C ASN A 143 -4.10 1.29 -12.74
N GLY A 144 -4.30 0.68 -11.57
CA GLY A 144 -5.58 0.28 -11.01
C GLY A 144 -5.38 -0.15 -9.56
N VAL A 145 -6.36 -0.83 -8.96
CA VAL A 145 -6.14 -1.43 -7.64
C VAL A 145 -5.15 -2.57 -7.79
N ILE A 146 -3.98 -2.45 -7.14
CA ILE A 146 -2.89 -3.43 -7.22
C ILE A 146 -2.52 -3.96 -5.83
N ASN A 147 -2.04 -5.21 -5.78
CA ASN A 147 -1.49 -5.81 -4.58
C ASN A 147 0.02 -5.57 -4.51
N ILE A 148 0.53 -5.39 -3.29
CA ILE A 148 1.96 -5.37 -2.98
C ILE A 148 2.28 -6.67 -2.27
N TYR A 149 3.34 -7.36 -2.73
CA TYR A 149 3.73 -8.69 -2.26
C TYR A 149 5.08 -8.65 -1.56
N ASP A 150 5.27 -9.53 -0.60
CA ASP A 150 6.54 -9.77 0.08
C ASP A 150 7.58 -10.34 -0.90
N ILE A 151 8.77 -9.75 -0.90
CA ILE A 151 9.83 -10.10 -1.87
C ILE A 151 10.28 -11.55 -1.74
N THR A 152 10.30 -12.08 -0.51
CA THR A 152 10.84 -13.41 -0.21
C THR A 152 9.78 -14.49 -0.32
N THR A 153 8.59 -14.25 0.26
CA THR A 153 7.55 -15.27 0.38
C THR A 153 6.50 -15.22 -0.71
N GLY A 154 6.42 -14.12 -1.47
CA GLY A 154 5.36 -13.87 -2.45
C GLY A 154 3.96 -13.68 -1.84
N LYS A 155 3.84 -13.59 -0.51
CA LYS A 155 2.56 -13.35 0.16
C LYS A 155 2.14 -11.90 0.00
N LYS A 156 0.83 -11.67 -0.14
CA LYS A 156 0.27 -10.31 -0.15
C LYS A 156 0.54 -9.62 1.19
N LEU A 157 1.15 -8.44 1.13
CA LEU A 157 1.37 -7.56 2.27
C LEU A 157 0.20 -6.57 2.44
N THR A 158 -0.15 -5.87 1.37
CA THR A 158 -1.20 -4.85 1.33
C THR A 158 -1.67 -4.64 -0.11
N TYR A 159 -2.46 -3.60 -0.35
CA TYR A 159 -2.91 -3.19 -1.68
C TYR A 159 -3.13 -1.68 -1.72
N VAL A 160 -3.04 -1.09 -2.91
CA VAL A 160 -3.25 0.35 -3.13
C VAL A 160 -4.20 0.59 -4.28
N LYS A 161 -4.85 1.76 -4.32
CA LYS A 161 -5.74 2.19 -5.40
C LYS A 161 -4.97 2.58 -6.66
N GLY A 162 -5.68 2.70 -7.78
CA GLY A 162 -5.15 3.34 -9.00
C GLY A 162 -4.74 4.79 -8.73
N GLY A 163 -3.62 5.20 -9.33
CA GLY A 163 -3.04 6.52 -9.14
C GLY A 163 -2.16 6.68 -7.90
N ALA A 164 -2.05 5.66 -7.03
CA ALA A 164 -1.13 5.67 -5.91
C ALA A 164 0.33 5.61 -6.40
N ASP A 165 1.18 6.45 -5.82
CA ASP A 165 2.61 6.52 -6.13
C ASP A 165 3.42 5.71 -5.10
N LEU A 166 4.32 4.83 -5.61
CA LEU A 166 5.21 4.01 -4.80
C LEU A 166 6.66 4.35 -5.17
N LYS A 167 7.55 4.46 -4.18
CA LYS A 167 8.97 4.72 -4.44
C LYS A 167 9.58 3.52 -5.17
N PHE A 168 10.23 3.79 -6.30
CA PHE A 168 10.97 2.77 -7.04
C PHE A 168 12.23 2.36 -6.28
N VAL A 169 12.52 1.07 -6.22
CA VAL A 169 13.75 0.52 -5.65
C VAL A 169 14.62 -0.11 -6.74
N LYS A 170 14.08 -1.04 -7.50
CA LYS A 170 14.72 -1.69 -8.66
C LYS A 170 13.73 -2.49 -9.48
N ALA A 171 14.06 -2.73 -10.74
CA ALA A 171 13.38 -3.71 -11.59
C ALA A 171 14.13 -5.06 -11.52
N VAL A 172 13.38 -6.15 -11.41
CA VAL A 172 13.89 -7.54 -11.42
C VAL A 172 12.91 -8.40 -12.22
N ASP A 173 13.26 -8.76 -13.42
CA ASP A 173 12.41 -9.49 -14.35
C ASP A 173 11.06 -8.78 -14.60
N ASP A 174 9.95 -9.45 -14.32
CA ASP A 174 8.59 -8.92 -14.42
C ASP A 174 8.11 -8.20 -13.13
N ARG A 175 9.00 -7.99 -12.16
CA ARG A 175 8.70 -7.40 -10.86
C ARG A 175 9.40 -6.07 -10.69
N ILE A 176 8.65 -5.12 -10.16
CA ILE A 176 9.23 -3.87 -9.67
C ILE A 176 9.24 -3.90 -8.15
N HIS A 177 10.42 -3.85 -7.56
CA HIS A 177 10.56 -3.65 -6.13
C HIS A 177 10.24 -2.20 -5.80
N VAL A 178 9.39 -2.02 -4.82
CA VAL A 178 8.86 -0.71 -4.41
C VAL A 178 8.93 -0.53 -2.90
N GLN A 179 8.88 0.73 -2.48
CA GLN A 179 8.76 1.08 -1.07
C GLN A 179 7.58 2.03 -0.85
N ILE A 180 6.82 1.78 0.22
CA ILE A 180 5.77 2.65 0.74
C ILE A 180 5.73 2.53 2.27
N ASP A 181 5.66 3.67 2.97
CA ASP A 181 5.54 3.74 4.43
C ASP A 181 6.60 2.91 5.18
N GLY A 182 7.84 2.91 4.67
CA GLY A 182 8.97 2.14 5.21
C GLY A 182 8.92 0.63 4.91
N MET A 183 7.85 0.14 4.28
CA MET A 183 7.72 -1.25 3.87
C MET A 183 8.25 -1.44 2.46
N THR A 184 9.06 -2.48 2.24
CA THR A 184 9.53 -2.88 0.92
C THR A 184 8.79 -4.13 0.44
N GLY A 185 8.31 -4.09 -0.80
CA GLY A 185 7.62 -5.19 -1.45
C GLY A 185 7.86 -5.18 -2.96
N TYR A 186 7.11 -5.99 -3.70
CA TYR A 186 7.12 -5.93 -5.16
C TYR A 186 5.71 -5.87 -5.73
N VAL A 187 5.62 -5.29 -6.93
CA VAL A 187 4.43 -5.26 -7.79
C VAL A 187 4.79 -5.83 -9.16
N ASN A 188 3.81 -6.25 -9.95
CA ASN A 188 4.05 -6.66 -11.33
C ASN A 188 4.27 -5.42 -12.22
N ILE A 189 5.23 -5.48 -13.14
CA ILE A 189 5.55 -4.36 -14.06
C ILE A 189 4.35 -3.95 -14.92
N ASN A 190 3.46 -4.88 -15.25
CA ASN A 190 2.27 -4.59 -16.06
C ASN A 190 1.17 -3.82 -15.29
N ASP A 191 1.22 -3.84 -13.95
CA ASP A 191 0.23 -3.19 -13.09
C ASP A 191 0.60 -1.73 -12.77
N VAL A 192 1.77 -1.26 -13.22
CA VAL A 192 2.30 0.08 -12.90
C VAL A 192 2.87 0.80 -14.12
N THR A 193 2.96 2.11 -14.01
CA THR A 193 3.72 2.96 -14.93
C THR A 193 4.94 3.52 -14.21
N LEU A 194 6.11 3.43 -14.84
CA LEU A 194 7.37 3.92 -14.28
C LEU A 194 7.57 5.39 -14.66
N HIS A 195 7.88 6.21 -13.65
CA HIS A 195 8.12 7.65 -13.77
C HIS A 195 9.53 8.00 -13.28
N PRO A 196 10.53 8.09 -14.19
CA PRO A 196 11.89 8.51 -13.82
C PRO A 196 11.90 9.94 -13.25
N THR A 197 12.70 10.19 -12.22
CA THR A 197 12.81 11.53 -11.60
C THR A 197 13.11 12.63 -12.62
N MET A 198 13.98 12.34 -13.58
CA MET A 198 14.39 13.30 -14.61
C MET A 198 13.28 13.69 -15.58
N THR A 199 12.13 13.01 -15.61
CA THR A 199 10.98 13.41 -16.45
C THR A 199 10.15 14.53 -15.81
N GLY A 200 10.39 14.85 -14.54
CA GLY A 200 9.69 15.94 -13.83
C GLY A 200 8.21 15.66 -13.58
N GLU A 201 7.78 14.39 -13.61
CA GLU A 201 6.39 14.01 -13.35
C GLU A 201 5.99 14.41 -11.92
N LYS A 202 4.76 14.90 -11.77
CA LYS A 202 4.25 15.34 -10.47
C LYS A 202 3.89 14.15 -9.59
N THR A 203 4.18 14.27 -8.29
CA THR A 203 3.81 13.32 -7.25
C THR A 203 3.32 14.05 -6.01
N SER A 204 2.81 13.31 -5.02
CA SER A 204 2.43 13.83 -3.71
C SER A 204 3.66 14.30 -2.94
N TYR A 205 3.48 15.30 -2.06
CA TYR A 205 4.54 15.83 -1.22
C TYR A 205 4.02 16.39 0.10
N TYR A 206 4.88 16.47 1.10
CA TYR A 206 4.63 17.21 2.35
C TYR A 206 5.24 18.59 2.28
N ALA A 207 4.59 19.55 2.96
CA ALA A 207 5.15 20.87 3.22
C ALA A 207 4.61 21.45 4.54
N THR A 208 5.38 22.34 5.14
CA THR A 208 4.97 23.02 6.38
C THR A 208 4.49 24.43 6.08
N LYS A 209 3.46 24.88 6.83
CA LYS A 209 2.91 26.24 6.76
C LYS A 209 2.37 26.63 8.14
N ASN A 210 2.85 27.76 8.66
CA ASN A 210 2.42 28.29 9.97
C ASN A 210 2.52 27.25 11.09
N GLY A 211 3.62 26.50 11.16
CA GLY A 211 3.85 25.46 12.16
C GLY A 211 2.97 24.23 12.03
N LYS A 212 2.25 24.08 10.92
CA LYS A 212 1.41 22.91 10.60
C LYS A 212 1.99 22.12 9.43
N LEU A 213 1.79 20.80 9.45
CA LEU A 213 2.17 19.91 8.39
C LEU A 213 0.98 19.67 7.45
N TYR A 214 1.23 19.81 6.15
CA TYR A 214 0.26 19.59 5.10
C TYR A 214 0.73 18.48 4.18
N HIS A 215 -0.19 17.59 3.79
CA HIS A 215 -0.01 16.64 2.71
C HIS A 215 -0.71 17.15 1.46
N TYR A 216 0.04 17.30 0.38
CA TYR A 216 -0.43 17.66 -0.95
C TYR A 216 -0.50 16.38 -1.78
N VAL A 217 -1.68 15.76 -1.82
CA VAL A 217 -1.92 14.47 -2.52
C VAL A 217 -2.21 14.74 -3.98
N TYR A 218 -1.35 14.26 -4.86
CA TYR A 218 -1.51 14.41 -6.30
C TYR A 218 -2.61 13.49 -6.84
N ASN A 219 -3.52 14.06 -7.64
CA ASN A 219 -4.50 13.31 -8.40
C ASN A 219 -4.12 13.34 -9.89
N PRO A 220 -3.67 12.21 -10.47
CA PRO A 220 -3.25 12.14 -11.86
C PRO A 220 -4.39 12.37 -12.87
N GLU A 221 -5.66 12.11 -12.50
CA GLU A 221 -6.82 12.27 -13.39
C GLU A 221 -7.09 13.74 -13.73
N ASN A 222 -6.87 14.64 -12.77
CA ASN A 222 -7.14 16.06 -12.96
C ASN A 222 -5.89 16.95 -12.89
N GLY A 223 -4.70 16.36 -12.62
CA GLY A 223 -3.42 17.05 -12.56
C GLY A 223 -3.26 18.03 -11.38
N LYS A 224 -4.10 17.92 -10.34
CA LYS A 224 -4.14 18.82 -9.18
C LYS A 224 -3.76 18.10 -7.89
N HIS A 225 -3.39 18.88 -6.86
CA HIS A 225 -3.17 18.39 -5.52
C HIS A 225 -4.39 18.68 -4.65
N ALA A 226 -4.92 17.66 -3.97
CA ALA A 226 -5.78 17.83 -2.80
C ALA A 226 -4.88 18.12 -1.59
N THR A 227 -5.31 19.01 -0.69
CA THR A 227 -4.49 19.45 0.45
C THR A 227 -5.15 19.07 1.76
N TYR A 228 -4.41 18.37 2.62
CA TYR A 228 -4.84 17.97 3.95
C TYR A 228 -3.90 18.55 5.01
N GLN A 229 -4.44 19.26 6.01
CA GLN A 229 -3.70 19.62 7.21
C GLN A 229 -3.69 18.40 8.14
N ILE A 230 -2.56 17.75 8.31
CA ILE A 230 -2.48 16.45 9.00
C ILE A 230 -2.08 16.55 10.48
N GLY A 231 -1.48 17.65 10.90
CA GLY A 231 -1.10 17.85 12.30
C GLY A 231 -0.13 19.00 12.50
N ASN A 232 0.65 18.94 13.57
CA ASN A 232 1.74 19.88 13.81
C ASN A 232 2.95 19.52 12.97
N ALA A 233 3.71 20.54 12.56
CA ALA A 233 4.95 20.37 11.82
C ALA A 233 6.06 19.82 12.71
N PRO A 234 6.76 18.74 12.32
CA PRO A 234 8.03 18.35 12.92
C PRO A 234 9.05 19.48 12.88
N LYS A 235 9.78 19.67 13.98
CA LYS A 235 10.71 20.82 14.13
C LYS A 235 11.87 20.83 13.14
N HIS A 236 12.23 19.68 12.56
CA HIS A 236 13.33 19.57 11.60
C HIS A 236 12.90 19.96 10.16
N LEU A 237 11.59 20.09 9.90
CA LEU A 237 11.08 20.51 8.62
C LEU A 237 11.07 22.03 8.51
N LYS A 238 11.52 22.54 7.36
CA LYS A 238 11.58 23.98 7.11
C LYS A 238 10.32 24.48 6.42
N GLU A 239 9.90 25.68 6.78
CA GLU A 239 8.72 26.34 6.23
C GLU A 239 8.82 26.45 4.71
N GLY A 240 7.78 26.00 4.00
CA GLY A 240 7.66 26.10 2.56
C GLY A 240 8.50 25.10 1.72
N GLU A 241 9.42 24.34 2.34
CA GLU A 241 10.13 23.27 1.63
C GLU A 241 9.19 22.08 1.34
N ARG A 242 9.45 21.37 0.22
CA ARG A 242 8.72 20.16 -0.17
C ARG A 242 9.52 18.92 0.18
N TYR A 243 8.85 17.93 0.72
CA TYR A 243 9.41 16.65 1.13
C TYR A 243 8.65 15.50 0.46
N GLU A 244 9.36 14.44 0.06
CA GLU A 244 8.74 13.23 -0.53
C GLU A 244 7.67 12.64 0.41
N ALA A 245 6.59 12.10 -0.17
CA ALA A 245 5.45 11.54 0.56
C ALA A 245 5.34 10.01 0.43
N PHE A 246 6.43 9.31 0.16
CA PHE A 246 6.45 7.84 0.08
C PHE A 246 6.50 7.15 1.45
N ASP A 247 6.81 7.90 2.51
CA ASP A 247 6.84 7.40 3.88
C ASP A 247 6.23 8.43 4.84
N LYS A 248 5.13 8.05 5.49
CA LYS A 248 4.39 8.92 6.43
C LYS A 248 5.10 9.07 7.77
N LYS A 249 6.02 8.15 8.09
CA LYS A 249 6.77 8.11 9.34
C LYS A 249 8.13 8.78 9.26
N GLN A 250 8.69 8.88 8.06
CA GLN A 250 10.04 9.41 7.80
C GLN A 250 9.95 10.58 6.80
N ILE A 251 9.60 11.77 7.29
CA ILE A 251 9.53 12.97 6.45
C ILE A 251 10.83 13.77 6.63
N GLY A 252 11.48 14.09 5.52
CA GLY A 252 12.77 14.78 5.56
C GLY A 252 13.89 13.94 6.21
N GLY A 253 13.77 12.60 6.20
CA GLY A 253 14.76 11.67 6.70
C GLY A 253 14.77 11.49 8.23
N GLN A 254 13.74 11.95 8.94
CA GLN A 254 13.62 11.82 10.40
C GLN A 254 12.22 11.40 10.80
N ASP A 255 12.10 10.79 12.00
CA ASP A 255 10.83 10.39 12.60
C ASP A 255 9.85 11.56 12.66
N SER A 256 8.66 11.35 12.09
CA SER A 256 7.63 12.38 11.88
C SER A 256 6.22 11.84 12.14
N TYR A 257 6.06 10.94 13.08
CA TYR A 257 4.80 10.30 13.38
C TYR A 257 3.71 11.33 13.72
N GLN A 258 2.61 11.36 13.00
CA GLN A 258 1.44 12.18 13.34
C GLN A 258 0.62 11.48 14.42
N TYR A 259 0.40 12.16 15.57
CA TYR A 259 -0.11 11.53 16.78
C TYR A 259 -1.39 10.73 16.56
N PHE A 260 -2.43 11.32 15.96
CA PHE A 260 -3.72 10.67 15.77
C PHE A 260 -3.71 9.55 14.72
N GLU A 261 -2.75 9.55 13.80
CA GLU A 261 -2.59 8.47 12.80
C GLU A 261 -2.00 7.20 13.44
N TYR A 262 -1.10 7.40 14.42
CA TYR A 262 -0.34 6.29 15.03
C TYR A 262 -0.74 5.95 16.46
N MET A 263 -1.58 6.77 17.12
CA MET A 263 -2.13 6.47 18.43
C MET A 263 -3.07 5.25 18.35
N PRO A 264 -2.92 4.23 19.22
CA PRO A 264 -3.89 3.15 19.34
C PRO A 264 -5.31 3.68 19.59
N LEU A 265 -6.29 3.24 18.82
CA LEU A 265 -7.68 3.70 18.89
C LEU A 265 -8.40 3.27 20.18
N ARG A 266 -7.81 2.37 20.97
CA ARG A 266 -8.22 2.07 22.36
C ARG A 266 -7.83 3.18 23.36
N ALA A 267 -7.00 4.13 22.96
CA ALA A 267 -6.80 5.37 23.71
C ALA A 267 -8.05 6.24 23.57
N THR A 268 -8.97 6.08 24.53
CA THR A 268 -10.29 6.72 24.50
C THR A 268 -10.16 8.24 24.55
N SER A 269 -11.03 8.93 23.79
CA SER A 269 -11.12 10.39 23.77
C SER A 269 -11.85 10.91 25.02
N THR A 270 -11.70 12.20 25.26
CA THR A 270 -12.35 12.91 26.38
C THR A 270 -13.47 13.83 25.90
N TYR A 271 -13.89 13.72 24.62
CA TYR A 271 -14.93 14.56 24.04
C TYR A 271 -16.32 14.16 24.51
N THR A 272 -17.15 15.18 24.79
CA THR A 272 -18.58 15.01 24.96
C THR A 272 -19.32 15.01 23.63
N GLY A 273 -20.56 14.54 23.61
CA GLY A 273 -21.41 14.61 22.41
C GLY A 273 -21.60 16.04 21.91
N ASP A 274 -21.76 17.01 22.83
CA ASP A 274 -21.95 18.43 22.50
C ASP A 274 -20.68 19.03 21.84
N GLU A 275 -19.50 18.64 22.30
CA GLU A 275 -18.23 19.09 21.70
C GLU A 275 -18.06 18.55 20.27
N ILE A 276 -18.46 17.30 20.04
CA ILE A 276 -18.51 16.72 18.68
C ILE A 276 -19.51 17.47 17.81
N ASP A 277 -20.72 17.70 18.30
CA ASP A 277 -21.76 18.43 17.56
C ASP A 277 -21.37 19.88 17.28
N ASN A 278 -20.67 20.54 18.20
CA ASN A 278 -20.12 21.87 17.97
C ASN A 278 -19.06 21.90 16.87
N PHE A 279 -18.17 20.89 16.84
CA PHE A 279 -17.21 20.73 15.73
C PHE A 279 -17.94 20.51 14.39
N LEU A 280 -18.93 19.63 14.34
CA LEU A 280 -19.72 19.36 13.15
C LEU A 280 -20.40 20.62 12.63
N ARG A 281 -21.07 21.36 13.51
CA ARG A 281 -21.79 22.60 13.20
C ARG A 281 -20.87 23.70 12.66
N LYS A 282 -19.71 23.88 13.28
CA LYS A 282 -18.71 24.88 12.83
C LYS A 282 -18.00 24.50 11.55
N SER A 283 -17.79 23.21 11.31
CA SER A 283 -17.07 22.72 10.11
C SER A 283 -17.98 22.57 8.90
N ASN A 284 -19.23 22.13 9.10
CA ASN A 284 -20.25 21.97 8.05
C ASN A 284 -21.66 22.14 8.65
N ALA A 285 -22.16 23.36 8.68
CA ALA A 285 -23.45 23.69 9.29
C ALA A 285 -24.67 22.94 8.67
N LYS A 286 -24.50 22.32 7.50
CA LYS A 286 -25.54 21.53 6.82
C LYS A 286 -25.37 20.02 7.03
N SER A 287 -24.40 19.58 7.82
CA SER A 287 -24.16 18.16 8.05
C SER A 287 -25.33 17.50 8.79
N PRO A 288 -25.91 16.43 8.27
CA PRO A 288 -26.91 15.63 8.96
C PRO A 288 -26.36 14.88 10.19
N LEU A 289 -25.03 14.88 10.39
CA LEU A 289 -24.41 14.28 11.57
C LEU A 289 -24.58 15.15 12.83
N ILE A 290 -25.00 16.41 12.71
CA ILE A 290 -25.26 17.32 13.86
C ILE A 290 -26.37 16.72 14.72
N GLY A 291 -26.14 16.59 16.02
CA GLY A 291 -27.04 15.96 16.99
C GLY A 291 -26.77 14.47 17.21
N LEU A 292 -25.82 13.87 16.44
CA LEU A 292 -25.42 12.48 16.62
C LEU A 292 -24.19 12.31 17.54
N GLY A 293 -23.59 13.39 18.02
CA GLY A 293 -22.37 13.35 18.85
C GLY A 293 -22.50 12.40 20.05
N LYS A 294 -23.65 12.39 20.73
CA LYS A 294 -23.94 11.49 21.85
C LYS A 294 -23.87 9.99 21.47
N TYR A 295 -24.30 9.63 20.26
CA TYR A 295 -24.29 8.24 19.81
C TYR A 295 -22.87 7.77 19.47
N PHE A 296 -22.03 8.66 18.91
CA PHE A 296 -20.61 8.37 18.71
C PHE A 296 -19.89 8.15 20.03
N VAL A 297 -20.16 8.97 21.06
CA VAL A 297 -19.58 8.82 22.40
C VAL A 297 -20.06 7.52 23.05
N SER A 298 -21.37 7.24 23.04
CA SER A 298 -21.93 6.03 23.63
C SER A 298 -21.39 4.74 22.98
N ALA A 299 -21.29 4.70 21.66
CA ALA A 299 -20.69 3.56 20.97
C ALA A 299 -19.20 3.41 21.28
N ALA A 300 -18.46 4.53 21.33
CA ALA A 300 -17.05 4.54 21.69
C ALA A 300 -16.80 4.00 23.11
N GLU A 301 -17.62 4.40 24.09
CA GLU A 301 -17.56 3.88 25.46
C GLU A 301 -17.85 2.37 25.51
N LYS A 302 -18.95 1.94 24.87
CA LYS A 302 -19.38 0.54 24.82
C LYS A 302 -18.30 -0.40 24.27
N TYR A 303 -17.60 0.02 23.21
CA TYR A 303 -16.56 -0.77 22.55
C TYR A 303 -15.15 -0.38 22.95
N LYS A 304 -14.98 0.52 23.93
CA LYS A 304 -13.68 1.03 24.44
C LYS A 304 -12.77 1.51 23.29
N MET A 305 -13.25 2.44 22.50
CA MET A 305 -12.49 3.06 21.41
C MET A 305 -12.60 4.59 21.42
N ASN A 306 -11.84 5.24 20.55
CA ASN A 306 -11.81 6.70 20.45
C ASN A 306 -13.07 7.23 19.73
N ALA A 307 -13.85 8.12 20.37
CA ALA A 307 -15.04 8.72 19.76
C ALA A 307 -14.69 9.68 18.62
N GLY A 308 -13.56 10.39 18.72
CA GLY A 308 -13.04 11.25 17.65
C GLY A 308 -12.74 10.44 16.38
N TYR A 309 -12.25 9.21 16.53
CA TYR A 309 -12.08 8.30 15.41
C TYR A 309 -13.43 7.93 14.76
N LEU A 310 -14.42 7.48 15.53
CA LEU A 310 -15.71 7.06 14.97
C LEU A 310 -16.41 8.16 14.17
N VAL A 311 -16.44 9.37 14.71
CA VAL A 311 -17.05 10.50 13.99
C VAL A 311 -16.23 10.91 12.77
N SER A 312 -14.90 10.90 12.86
CA SER A 312 -14.01 11.22 11.73
C SER A 312 -14.15 10.22 10.58
N HIS A 313 -14.27 8.94 10.93
CA HIS A 313 -14.53 7.86 9.98
C HIS A 313 -15.90 8.05 9.30
N ALA A 314 -16.96 8.31 10.06
CA ALA A 314 -18.28 8.60 9.50
C ALA A 314 -18.27 9.82 8.56
N ILE A 315 -17.56 10.89 8.92
CA ILE A 315 -17.42 12.09 8.09
C ILE A 315 -16.77 11.74 6.74
N LEU A 316 -15.66 11.01 6.77
CA LEU A 316 -14.92 10.64 5.56
C LEU A 316 -15.77 9.76 4.63
N GLU A 317 -16.32 8.65 5.13
CA GLU A 317 -17.02 7.65 4.33
C GLU A 317 -18.39 8.14 3.80
N SER A 318 -19.07 9.03 4.53
CA SER A 318 -20.40 9.51 4.16
C SER A 318 -20.41 10.90 3.51
N GLY A 319 -19.24 11.53 3.32
CA GLY A 319 -19.17 12.93 2.88
C GLY A 319 -19.96 13.85 3.84
N TRP A 320 -19.61 13.85 5.11
CA TRP A 320 -20.32 14.61 6.18
C TRP A 320 -21.77 14.15 6.39
N GLY A 321 -22.10 12.91 6.12
CA GLY A 321 -23.45 12.37 6.21
C GLY A 321 -24.36 12.70 5.03
N THR A 322 -23.85 13.33 3.97
CA THR A 322 -24.65 13.80 2.84
C THR A 322 -24.78 12.80 1.70
N SER A 323 -23.99 11.72 1.68
CA SER A 323 -24.10 10.72 0.64
C SER A 323 -25.51 10.06 0.59
N ARG A 324 -25.96 9.66 -0.59
CA ARG A 324 -27.27 9.02 -0.77
C ARG A 324 -27.41 7.76 0.11
N ILE A 325 -26.37 6.93 0.18
CA ILE A 325 -26.37 5.72 1.02
C ILE A 325 -26.54 6.10 2.50
N ALA A 326 -25.83 7.12 2.97
CA ALA A 326 -25.98 7.60 4.33
C ALA A 326 -27.40 8.08 4.63
N GLN A 327 -27.99 8.89 3.76
CA GLN A 327 -29.31 9.46 3.97
C GLN A 327 -30.42 8.41 3.94
N ASP A 328 -30.46 7.59 2.88
CA ASP A 328 -31.58 6.66 2.65
C ASP A 328 -31.47 5.42 3.55
N LYS A 329 -30.24 4.91 3.75
CA LYS A 329 -29.99 3.64 4.46
C LYS A 329 -29.44 3.82 5.87
N LYS A 330 -29.22 5.04 6.35
CA LYS A 330 -28.57 5.32 7.65
C LYS A 330 -27.19 4.66 7.82
N ASN A 331 -26.53 4.42 6.69
CA ASN A 331 -25.24 3.74 6.60
C ASN A 331 -24.15 4.78 6.36
N LEU A 332 -23.51 5.23 7.45
CA LEU A 332 -22.44 6.25 7.44
C LEU A 332 -21.09 5.74 6.98
N PHE A 333 -20.90 4.42 6.89
CA PHE A 333 -19.60 3.78 6.72
C PHE A 333 -19.51 2.95 5.45
N GLY A 334 -20.49 3.00 4.58
CA GLY A 334 -20.49 2.28 3.31
C GLY A 334 -20.51 0.75 3.43
N PHE A 335 -20.98 0.18 4.55
CA PHE A 335 -21.00 -1.28 4.74
C PHE A 335 -21.73 -2.00 3.62
N ARG A 336 -21.03 -2.99 2.99
CA ARG A 336 -21.49 -3.78 1.84
C ARG A 336 -21.84 -2.95 0.59
N ALA A 337 -21.40 -1.70 0.51
CA ALA A 337 -21.39 -0.97 -0.74
C ALA A 337 -20.31 -1.58 -1.64
N VAL A 338 -20.71 -2.41 -2.64
CA VAL A 338 -19.80 -3.04 -3.59
C VAL A 338 -19.65 -2.17 -4.83
N ASP A 339 -18.48 -2.13 -5.45
CA ASP A 339 -18.17 -1.24 -6.58
C ASP A 339 -19.11 -1.43 -7.78
N SER A 340 -19.63 -2.64 -7.98
CA SER A 340 -20.56 -2.94 -9.09
C SER A 340 -21.97 -2.38 -8.88
N ASP A 341 -22.45 -2.27 -7.63
CA ASP A 341 -23.73 -1.69 -7.25
C ASP A 341 -23.68 -1.19 -5.80
N PRO A 342 -23.05 -0.04 -5.57
CA PRO A 342 -22.82 0.48 -4.21
C PRO A 342 -24.13 0.73 -3.46
N TYR A 343 -25.15 1.22 -4.14
CA TYR A 343 -26.39 1.58 -3.47
C TYR A 343 -27.21 0.37 -3.05
N ASN A 344 -27.50 -0.57 -3.96
CA ASN A 344 -28.34 -1.73 -3.63
C ASN A 344 -27.63 -2.71 -2.71
N GLY A 345 -26.31 -2.88 -2.87
CA GLY A 345 -25.48 -3.74 -2.01
C GLY A 345 -25.34 -3.24 -0.57
N ALA A 346 -25.43 -1.93 -0.34
CA ALA A 346 -25.20 -1.34 0.98
C ALA A 346 -26.24 -1.79 2.02
N THR A 347 -25.74 -2.13 3.23
CA THR A 347 -26.58 -2.47 4.39
C THR A 347 -27.43 -1.28 4.81
N GLY A 348 -28.74 -1.50 5.07
CA GLY A 348 -29.64 -0.50 5.64
C GLY A 348 -29.78 -0.69 7.16
N PHE A 349 -29.86 0.43 7.89
CA PHE A 349 -30.14 0.48 9.32
C PHE A 349 -31.43 1.26 9.58
N LYS A 350 -32.09 0.98 10.69
CA LYS A 350 -33.35 1.69 11.07
C LYS A 350 -33.04 3.12 11.53
N THR A 351 -31.96 3.30 12.24
CA THR A 351 -31.52 4.59 12.82
C THR A 351 -30.03 4.83 12.58
N TRP A 352 -29.62 6.08 12.69
CA TRP A 352 -28.20 6.44 12.69
C TRP A 352 -27.41 5.78 13.83
N GLU A 353 -28.05 5.70 15.03
CA GLU A 353 -27.47 5.06 16.22
C GLU A 353 -27.15 3.59 15.95
N GLU A 354 -28.08 2.83 15.36
CA GLU A 354 -27.86 1.42 14.98
C GLU A 354 -26.68 1.28 14.00
N GLY A 355 -26.57 2.16 13.01
CA GLY A 355 -25.46 2.16 12.05
C GLY A 355 -24.12 2.46 12.71
N ILE A 356 -24.09 3.41 13.66
CA ILE A 356 -22.88 3.78 14.41
C ILE A 356 -22.46 2.62 15.33
N ASP A 357 -23.41 2.03 16.08
CA ASP A 357 -23.13 0.88 16.96
C ASP A 357 -22.63 -0.35 16.17
N PHE A 358 -23.25 -0.62 15.04
CA PHE A 358 -22.83 -1.71 14.15
C PHE A 358 -21.38 -1.51 13.65
N CYS A 359 -21.04 -0.29 13.23
CA CYS A 359 -19.68 0.02 12.80
C CYS A 359 -18.68 -0.20 13.93
N ALA A 360 -18.97 0.37 15.11
CA ALA A 360 -18.09 0.25 16.26
C ALA A 360 -17.86 -1.23 16.64
N ALA A 361 -18.93 -2.05 16.61
CA ALA A 361 -18.84 -3.49 16.84
C ALA A 361 -17.97 -4.20 15.80
N TYR A 362 -18.12 -3.85 14.53
CA TYR A 362 -17.36 -4.44 13.43
C TYR A 362 -15.87 -4.11 13.54
N ILE A 363 -15.54 -2.84 13.78
CA ILE A 363 -14.16 -2.37 13.96
C ILE A 363 -13.52 -3.02 15.19
N ASP A 364 -14.24 -3.06 16.32
CA ASP A 364 -13.79 -3.74 17.53
C ASP A 364 -13.39 -5.19 17.26
N LYS A 365 -14.27 -5.92 16.58
CA LYS A 365 -14.08 -7.37 16.34
C LYS A 365 -12.94 -7.66 15.37
N HIS A 366 -12.84 -6.91 14.28
CA HIS A 366 -11.99 -7.28 13.15
C HIS A 366 -10.65 -6.55 13.13
N TYR A 367 -10.59 -5.29 13.59
CA TYR A 367 -9.42 -4.43 13.42
C TYR A 367 -8.73 -4.05 14.73
N LEU A 368 -9.46 -3.94 15.85
CA LEU A 368 -8.87 -3.57 17.14
C LEU A 368 -8.61 -4.77 18.06
N ASN A 369 -9.24 -5.90 17.81
CA ASN A 369 -8.99 -7.12 18.56
C ASN A 369 -7.71 -7.80 18.04
N PRO A 370 -6.70 -8.07 18.88
CA PRO A 370 -5.48 -8.77 18.48
C PRO A 370 -5.71 -10.16 17.85
N SER A 371 -6.85 -10.80 18.14
CA SER A 371 -7.28 -12.07 17.53
C SER A 371 -8.09 -11.88 16.24
N GLY A 372 -8.35 -10.66 15.80
CA GLY A 372 -9.07 -10.37 14.57
C GLY A 372 -8.23 -10.73 13.34
N ASN A 373 -8.88 -11.28 12.31
CA ASN A 373 -8.20 -11.77 11.10
C ASN A 373 -7.60 -10.64 10.23
N THR A 374 -8.02 -9.39 10.43
CA THR A 374 -7.51 -8.19 9.74
C THR A 374 -6.69 -7.28 10.66
N TYR A 375 -6.41 -7.71 11.90
CA TYR A 375 -5.64 -6.94 12.85
C TYR A 375 -4.18 -6.78 12.40
N ASN A 376 -3.73 -5.53 12.30
CA ASN A 376 -2.35 -5.14 11.95
C ASN A 376 -1.78 -4.08 12.92
N GLY A 377 -2.34 -4.01 14.15
CA GLY A 377 -2.14 -2.96 15.14
C GLY A 377 -3.41 -2.13 15.32
N GLY A 378 -3.69 -1.69 16.55
CA GLY A 378 -4.94 -1.03 16.93
C GLY A 378 -4.99 0.48 16.58
N ASN A 379 -4.19 0.98 15.66
CA ASN A 379 -4.14 2.37 15.19
C ASN A 379 -4.66 2.50 13.75
N LEU A 380 -4.92 3.73 13.28
CA LEU A 380 -5.28 4.00 11.89
C LEU A 380 -4.17 3.53 10.94
N GLY A 381 -2.98 4.07 11.15
CA GLY A 381 -1.77 3.66 10.48
C GLY A 381 -1.72 3.94 8.98
N ASP A 382 -0.87 3.19 8.34
CA ASP A 382 -0.47 3.34 6.94
C ASP A 382 -0.49 1.98 6.21
N LYS A 383 0.19 1.85 5.07
CA LYS A 383 0.22 0.58 4.33
C LYS A 383 1.14 -0.49 4.96
N ALA A 384 1.96 -0.12 5.95
CA ALA A 384 2.85 -1.04 6.66
C ALA A 384 2.31 -1.51 8.02
N GLN A 385 1.44 -0.73 8.66
CA GLN A 385 0.89 -1.05 9.99
C GLN A 385 -0.47 -0.40 10.23
N GLY A 386 -1.23 -0.93 11.19
CA GLY A 386 -2.54 -0.42 11.57
C GLY A 386 -3.66 -0.89 10.65
N MET A 387 -4.82 -0.26 10.78
CA MET A 387 -6.03 -0.63 10.05
C MET A 387 -5.85 -0.49 8.53
N ASN A 388 -5.16 0.56 8.06
CA ASN A 388 -5.06 0.87 6.63
C ASN A 388 -4.26 -0.17 5.82
N VAL A 389 -3.57 -1.10 6.46
CA VAL A 389 -2.96 -2.25 5.76
C VAL A 389 -4.02 -3.03 4.99
N MET A 390 -5.21 -3.24 5.60
CA MET A 390 -6.27 -4.11 5.06
C MET A 390 -7.63 -3.44 4.93
N TYR A 391 -7.83 -2.21 5.44
CA TYR A 391 -9.15 -1.56 5.45
C TYR A 391 -9.51 -0.93 4.11
N ALA A 392 -8.65 -0.07 3.58
CA ALA A 392 -8.90 0.68 2.35
C ALA A 392 -7.78 0.51 1.32
N SER A 393 -8.10 0.62 0.04
CA SER A 393 -7.08 0.71 -1.03
C SER A 393 -6.41 2.09 -1.06
N ASP A 394 -7.08 3.13 -0.57
CA ASP A 394 -6.49 4.47 -0.43
C ASP A 394 -5.35 4.45 0.61
N GLU A 395 -4.13 4.67 0.16
CA GLU A 395 -2.94 4.71 1.02
C GLU A 395 -2.99 5.85 2.04
N ASN A 396 -3.81 6.86 1.78
CA ASN A 396 -3.97 8.04 2.65
C ASN A 396 -5.21 7.99 3.55
N TRP A 397 -6.01 6.91 3.52
CA TRP A 397 -7.25 6.77 4.28
C TRP A 397 -7.05 7.02 5.78
N GLY A 398 -6.06 6.37 6.41
CA GLY A 398 -5.75 6.55 7.84
C GLY A 398 -5.38 7.99 8.17
N GLN A 399 -4.55 8.62 7.33
CA GLN A 399 -4.12 10.00 7.50
C GLN A 399 -5.26 11.01 7.33
N GLN A 400 -6.21 10.76 6.42
CA GLN A 400 -7.39 11.63 6.24
C GLN A 400 -8.29 11.61 7.48
N ILE A 401 -8.51 10.45 8.09
CA ILE A 401 -9.25 10.33 9.34
C ILE A 401 -8.50 11.01 10.48
N ALA A 402 -7.19 10.76 10.62
CA ALA A 402 -6.34 11.39 11.63
C ALA A 402 -6.35 12.93 11.53
N SER A 403 -6.38 13.47 10.31
CA SER A 403 -6.54 14.90 10.04
C SER A 403 -7.85 15.47 10.63
N LEU A 404 -8.95 14.75 10.51
CA LEU A 404 -10.22 15.14 11.11
C LEU A 404 -10.17 15.04 12.64
N MET A 405 -9.58 13.97 13.20
CA MET A 405 -9.36 13.82 14.64
C MET A 405 -8.53 14.99 15.20
N TYR A 406 -7.44 15.34 14.52
CA TYR A 406 -6.62 16.50 14.89
C TYR A 406 -7.42 17.80 14.92
N ARG A 407 -8.30 18.03 13.94
CA ARG A 407 -9.15 19.22 13.86
C ARG A 407 -10.21 19.25 14.97
N ILE A 408 -10.80 18.09 15.29
CA ILE A 408 -11.73 17.96 16.42
C ILE A 408 -11.02 18.33 17.72
N ASP A 409 -9.84 17.78 17.94
CA ASP A 409 -9.05 18.00 19.15
C ASP A 409 -8.60 19.46 19.29
N ALA A 410 -8.07 20.05 18.20
CA ALA A 410 -7.65 21.45 18.18
C ALA A 410 -8.80 22.40 18.51
N MET A 411 -10.04 22.12 18.07
CA MET A 411 -11.21 22.93 18.38
C MET A 411 -11.66 22.78 19.85
N ASN A 412 -11.31 21.67 20.49
CA ASN A 412 -11.66 21.33 21.85
C ASN A 412 -10.49 21.52 22.84
N GLY A 413 -9.51 22.37 22.49
CA GLY A 413 -8.41 22.77 23.37
C GLY A 413 -7.22 21.81 23.38
N SER A 414 -7.09 20.93 22.37
CA SER A 414 -5.97 19.97 22.20
C SER A 414 -5.73 19.08 23.42
N LYS A 415 -6.83 18.57 24.00
CA LYS A 415 -6.80 17.84 25.29
C LYS A 415 -6.43 16.36 25.13
N ASP A 416 -6.50 15.80 23.92
CA ASP A 416 -6.12 14.43 23.62
C ASP A 416 -4.80 14.31 22.84
N LEU A 417 -4.35 15.37 22.16
CA LEU A 417 -3.07 15.41 21.44
C LEU A 417 -1.91 15.20 22.42
N ASN A 418 -1.06 14.21 22.13
CA ASN A 418 0.10 13.84 22.97
C ASN A 418 -0.24 13.46 24.43
N LYS A 419 -1.50 13.07 24.69
CA LYS A 419 -1.95 12.54 25.99
C LYS A 419 -1.13 11.36 26.44
N TYR A 420 -0.65 10.54 25.50
CA TYR A 420 0.23 9.41 25.74
C TYR A 420 1.52 9.57 24.95
N ARG A 421 2.62 9.09 25.50
CA ARG A 421 3.86 8.90 24.73
C ARG A 421 3.67 7.69 23.83
N LEU A 422 4.07 7.80 22.56
CA LEU A 422 3.95 6.68 21.61
C LEU A 422 5.30 5.94 21.47
N GLY A 423 5.20 4.67 21.11
CA GLY A 423 6.34 3.84 20.77
C GLY A 423 5.92 2.65 19.91
N THR A 424 6.90 2.00 19.29
CA THR A 424 6.70 0.75 18.54
C THR A 424 7.15 -0.42 19.39
N LEU A 425 6.24 -1.31 19.76
CA LEU A 425 6.51 -2.59 20.41
C LEU A 425 7.00 -3.59 19.36
N THR A 426 8.19 -4.16 19.60
CA THR A 426 8.83 -5.09 18.66
C THR A 426 8.09 -6.43 18.58
N ALA A 427 8.00 -7.01 17.39
CA ALA A 427 7.45 -8.36 17.17
C ALA A 427 8.13 -9.40 18.08
N GLY A 428 7.36 -10.37 18.60
CA GLY A 428 7.84 -11.36 19.52
C GLY A 428 7.91 -10.90 20.99
N SER A 429 7.55 -9.64 21.29
CA SER A 429 7.60 -9.11 22.66
C SER A 429 6.49 -9.70 23.54
N PRO A 430 6.81 -10.21 24.73
CA PRO A 430 5.82 -10.66 25.70
C PRO A 430 4.95 -9.51 26.21
N ILE A 431 3.65 -9.78 26.38
CA ILE A 431 2.67 -8.88 26.96
C ILE A 431 2.17 -9.51 28.28
N PHE A 432 2.11 -8.73 29.34
CA PHE A 432 1.73 -9.15 30.67
C PHE A 432 0.46 -8.42 31.12
N LYS A 433 -0.48 -9.14 31.71
CA LYS A 433 -1.71 -8.58 32.29
C LYS A 433 -1.43 -7.79 33.56
N SER A 434 -0.54 -8.33 34.39
CA SER A 434 -0.05 -7.66 35.61
C SER A 434 1.41 -8.03 35.89
N MET A 435 2.05 -7.34 36.81
CA MET A 435 3.43 -7.66 37.24
C MET A 435 3.53 -8.96 38.05
N ALA A 436 2.40 -9.43 38.64
CA ALA A 436 2.33 -10.65 39.44
C ALA A 436 1.92 -11.89 38.62
N GLU A 437 1.25 -11.68 37.48
CA GLU A 437 0.79 -12.74 36.60
C GLU A 437 1.80 -12.98 35.47
N GLY A 438 1.86 -14.21 34.98
CA GLY A 438 2.72 -14.55 33.84
C GLY A 438 2.32 -13.87 32.53
N GLN A 439 3.07 -14.17 31.49
CA GLN A 439 2.80 -13.71 30.13
C GLN A 439 1.37 -14.09 29.70
N THR A 440 0.61 -13.11 29.18
CA THR A 440 -0.75 -13.31 28.68
C THR A 440 -0.84 -13.37 27.17
N GLY A 441 0.20 -12.91 26.48
CA GLY A 441 0.26 -12.87 25.02
C GLY A 441 1.63 -12.48 24.52
N MET A 442 1.74 -12.44 23.20
CA MET A 442 2.93 -12.00 22.48
C MET A 442 2.47 -11.32 21.19
N THR A 443 3.09 -10.20 20.81
CA THR A 443 2.79 -9.60 19.52
C THR A 443 3.50 -10.35 18.39
N SER A 444 2.77 -10.70 17.34
CA SER A 444 3.33 -11.37 16.15
C SER A 444 3.99 -10.41 15.17
N ARG A 445 3.85 -9.11 15.37
CA ARG A 445 4.36 -8.03 14.51
C ARG A 445 4.70 -6.79 15.31
N ASN A 446 5.39 -5.84 14.69
CA ASN A 446 5.57 -4.53 15.30
C ASN A 446 4.23 -3.80 15.35
N ILE A 447 3.87 -3.26 16.51
CA ILE A 447 2.62 -2.49 16.72
C ILE A 447 2.90 -1.19 17.45
N MET A 448 2.09 -0.18 17.18
CA MET A 448 2.12 1.06 17.95
C MET A 448 1.50 0.85 19.33
N VAL A 449 2.10 1.47 20.34
CA VAL A 449 1.62 1.45 21.72
C VAL A 449 1.53 2.86 22.29
N ALA A 450 0.51 3.09 23.13
CA ALA A 450 0.32 4.31 23.90
C ALA A 450 0.73 4.04 25.35
N ILE A 451 1.79 4.71 25.80
CA ILE A 451 2.41 4.48 27.10
C ILE A 451 1.73 5.38 28.12
N LYS A 452 1.14 4.79 29.17
CA LYS A 452 0.51 5.48 30.30
C LYS A 452 1.53 5.94 31.33
N LYS A 453 2.44 5.04 31.72
CA LYS A 453 3.54 5.32 32.67
C LYS A 453 4.65 4.28 32.60
N THR A 454 5.79 4.62 33.20
CA THR A 454 6.88 3.68 33.47
C THR A 454 6.68 3.05 34.85
N VAL A 455 6.91 1.73 34.92
CA VAL A 455 6.87 0.95 36.17
C VAL A 455 8.23 0.28 36.36
N ASN A 456 8.93 0.62 37.44
CA ASN A 456 10.21 0.03 37.80
C ASN A 456 10.01 -1.09 38.82
N THR A 457 10.59 -2.25 38.56
CA THR A 457 10.56 -3.42 39.43
C THR A 457 11.97 -3.95 39.65
N PRO A 458 12.20 -4.85 40.62
CA PRO A 458 13.48 -5.53 40.73
C PRO A 458 13.91 -6.33 39.49
N GLN A 459 12.94 -6.71 38.64
CA GLN A 459 13.15 -7.48 37.39
C GLN A 459 13.41 -6.56 36.18
N GLY A 460 13.38 -5.24 36.37
CA GLY A 460 13.62 -4.23 35.33
C GLY A 460 12.49 -3.24 35.13
N SER A 461 12.64 -2.40 34.12
CA SER A 461 11.64 -1.36 33.79
C SER A 461 10.62 -1.88 32.78
N TYR A 462 9.36 -1.55 33.01
CA TYR A 462 8.21 -1.86 32.18
C TYR A 462 7.46 -0.59 31.83
N TYR A 463 6.74 -0.64 30.70
CA TYR A 463 5.72 0.35 30.36
C TYR A 463 4.34 -0.25 30.62
N GLU A 464 3.51 0.46 31.36
CA GLU A 464 2.07 0.28 31.35
C GLU A 464 1.53 0.95 30.09
N ILE A 465 0.89 0.18 29.20
CA ILE A 465 0.37 0.65 27.91
C ILE A 465 -1.15 0.48 27.86
N VAL A 466 -1.80 1.26 26.99
CA VAL A 466 -3.19 1.03 26.60
C VAL A 466 -3.26 -0.34 25.91
N SER A 467 -4.20 -1.18 26.33
CA SER A 467 -4.38 -2.52 25.78
C SER A 467 -5.21 -2.50 24.49
N ASP A 468 -4.78 -3.19 23.44
CA ASP A 468 -5.62 -3.44 22.27
C ASP A 468 -6.71 -4.52 22.55
N ASN A 469 -6.52 -5.36 23.57
CA ASN A 469 -7.58 -6.24 24.06
C ASN A 469 -8.50 -5.46 25.02
N LYS A 470 -9.78 -5.28 24.64
CA LYS A 470 -10.76 -4.53 25.42
C LYS A 470 -11.08 -5.10 26.79
N GLU A 471 -10.76 -6.38 27.06
CA GLU A 471 -10.92 -7.01 28.35
C GLU A 471 -10.00 -6.39 29.43
N TYR A 472 -8.92 -5.75 29.00
CA TYR A 472 -7.94 -5.09 29.87
C TYR A 472 -7.89 -3.60 29.61
N ASN A 473 -7.90 -2.78 30.65
CA ASN A 473 -7.69 -1.34 30.51
C ASN A 473 -6.21 -1.00 30.26
N SER A 474 -5.32 -1.86 30.74
CA SER A 474 -3.86 -1.75 30.60
C SER A 474 -3.24 -3.14 30.55
N VAL A 475 -2.09 -3.19 29.90
CA VAL A 475 -1.16 -4.32 29.96
C VAL A 475 0.26 -3.79 30.10
N TYR A 476 1.21 -4.67 30.39
CA TYR A 476 2.60 -4.29 30.65
C TYR A 476 3.50 -4.94 29.61
N VAL A 477 4.52 -4.20 29.18
CA VAL A 477 5.58 -4.68 28.28
C VAL A 477 6.94 -4.26 28.83
N LYS A 478 8.01 -5.01 28.56
CA LYS A 478 9.35 -4.59 28.95
C LYS A 478 9.71 -3.30 28.22
N ALA A 479 10.26 -2.33 28.94
CA ALA A 479 10.63 -1.02 28.34
C ALA A 479 11.64 -1.16 27.21
N GLY A 480 12.60 -2.08 27.32
CA GLY A 480 13.59 -2.37 26.27
C GLY A 480 13.02 -3.03 24.99
N SER A 481 11.75 -3.45 25.00
CA SER A 481 11.07 -3.97 23.82
C SER A 481 10.30 -2.89 23.04
N VAL A 482 10.31 -1.64 23.52
CA VAL A 482 9.60 -0.51 22.91
C VAL A 482 10.57 0.53 22.39
N ASN A 483 10.56 0.78 21.10
CA ASN A 483 11.24 1.90 20.46
C ASN A 483 10.35 3.13 20.55
N LEU A 484 10.74 4.13 21.34
CA LEU A 484 10.00 5.37 21.49
C LEU A 484 10.06 6.18 20.21
N VAL A 485 8.94 6.81 19.82
CA VAL A 485 8.85 7.63 18.61
C VAL A 485 8.53 9.08 18.96
N ASN A 486 8.98 10.01 18.09
CA ASN A 486 8.57 11.40 18.16
C ASN A 486 7.23 11.58 17.44
N SER A 487 6.19 11.95 18.18
CA SER A 487 4.86 12.24 17.63
C SER A 487 4.53 13.72 17.69
N TYR A 488 3.78 14.20 16.70
CA TYR A 488 3.48 15.63 16.47
C TYR A 488 2.00 15.91 16.35
#